data_f43930453940faa530933a983d1376e4
#
_entry.id   f43930453940faa530933a983d1376e4
#
_cell.length_a   1.000
_cell.length_b   1.000
_cell.length_c   1.000
_cell.angle_alpha   90.00
_cell.angle_beta   90.00
_cell.angle_gamma   90.00
#
_symmetry.space_group_name_H-M   'P 1'
#
loop_
_entity.id
_entity.type
_entity.pdbx_description
1 polymer ?
#
loop_
_entity_poly.entity_id
_entity_poly.type
_entity_poly.pdbx_seq_one_letter_code
_entity_poly.pdbx_strand_id
1 'polypeptide(L)' 'MFNKFSKNDLVAYSEHPKALPLGIVKSVEEKMGKAVVMVYVLDTFFEDEIGTIKCVPYHKLDLVAKGERVKNV' A
#
# COMPACT_ATOMS: atom_id res chain seq x y z
N MET A 1 -15.82 5.83 -3.31
CA MET A 1 -15.26 4.93 -3.89
C MET A 1 -13.86 4.75 -3.61
N PHE A 2 -13.43 3.70 -3.12
CA PHE A 2 -12.08 3.45 -2.69
C PHE A 2 -11.42 2.53 -3.70
N ASN A 3 -11.30 3.00 -4.92
CA ASN A 3 -10.72 2.15 -5.94
C ASN A 3 -9.44 2.72 -6.54
N LYS A 4 -8.78 3.63 -5.82
CA LYS A 4 -7.50 4.12 -6.25
C LYS A 4 -6.44 3.03 -6.16
N PHE A 5 -6.55 2.16 -5.17
CA PHE A 5 -5.59 1.09 -4.94
C PHE A 5 -6.25 -0.26 -5.17
N SER A 6 -5.49 -1.18 -5.73
CA SER A 6 -5.94 -2.55 -5.94
C SER A 6 -4.90 -3.48 -5.38
N LYS A 7 -5.30 -4.72 -5.15
CA LYS A 7 -4.40 -5.72 -4.67
C LYS A 7 -3.16 -5.77 -5.56
N ASN A 8 -2.01 -5.87 -4.93
CA ASN A 8 -0.70 -5.97 -5.57
C ASN A 8 -0.14 -4.64 -6.08
N ASP A 9 -0.84 -3.54 -5.88
CA ASP A 9 -0.28 -2.24 -6.23
C ASP A 9 0.88 -1.92 -5.32
N LEU A 10 1.85 -1.19 -5.83
CA LEU A 10 2.98 -0.71 -5.05
C LEU A 10 2.66 0.68 -4.57
N VAL A 11 2.80 0.93 -3.29
CA VAL A 11 2.41 2.20 -2.69
C VAL A 11 3.52 2.74 -1.81
N ALA A 12 3.48 4.05 -1.57
CA ALA A 12 4.41 4.73 -0.69
C ALA A 12 3.65 5.74 0.14
N TYR A 13 4.26 6.19 1.21
CA TYR A 13 3.65 7.24 2.01
C TYR A 13 3.65 8.55 1.22
N SER A 14 2.54 9.26 1.27
CA SER A 14 2.44 10.53 0.56
C SER A 14 3.47 11.54 1.03
N GLU A 15 3.82 11.48 2.29
CA GLU A 15 4.76 12.44 2.83
C GLU A 15 6.18 12.21 2.36
N HIS A 16 6.44 11.03 1.85
CA HIS A 16 7.79 10.69 1.40
C HIS A 16 7.73 10.03 0.04
N PRO A 17 7.16 10.70 -0.92
CA PRO A 17 6.88 10.03 -2.19
C PRO A 17 8.14 9.64 -2.96
N LYS A 18 9.26 10.31 -2.68
CA LYS A 18 10.45 9.96 -3.37
C LYS A 18 11.31 9.02 -2.60
N ALA A 19 10.88 8.67 -1.43
CA ALA A 19 11.62 7.71 -0.64
C ALA A 19 11.31 6.33 -1.16
N LEU A 20 11.70 5.35 -0.44
CA LEU A 20 11.47 3.98 -0.83
C LEU A 20 9.99 3.67 -0.80
N PRO A 21 9.50 2.86 -1.70
CA PRO A 21 8.11 2.43 -1.65
C PRO A 21 7.86 1.71 -0.33
N LEU A 22 6.69 1.90 0.24
CA LEU A 22 6.35 1.24 1.48
C LEU A 22 6.14 -0.25 1.27
N GLY A 23 5.33 -0.60 0.30
CA GLY A 23 5.03 -2.01 0.11
C GLY A 23 3.91 -2.26 -0.86
N ILE A 24 3.37 -3.46 -0.75
CA ILE A 24 2.39 -3.99 -1.70
C ILE A 24 1.02 -4.05 -1.03
N VAL A 25 0.01 -3.57 -1.71
CA VAL A 25 -1.36 -3.59 -1.20
C VAL A 25 -1.87 -5.03 -1.15
N LYS A 26 -2.35 -5.43 0.00
CA LYS A 26 -2.98 -6.73 0.14
C LYS A 26 -4.49 -6.61 0.03
N SER A 27 -5.05 -5.56 0.59
CA SER A 27 -6.48 -5.32 0.49
C SER A 27 -6.78 -3.89 0.90
N VAL A 28 -7.95 -3.42 0.50
CA VAL A 28 -8.47 -2.13 0.92
C VAL A 28 -9.73 -2.42 1.70
N GLU A 29 -9.82 -1.91 2.90
CA GLU A 29 -10.91 -2.23 3.80
C GLU A 29 -11.51 -0.96 4.37
N GLU A 30 -12.66 -1.09 4.96
CA GLU A 30 -13.29 0.02 5.63
C GLU A 30 -13.45 -0.34 7.08
N LYS A 31 -12.92 0.49 7.97
CA LYS A 31 -13.02 0.26 9.39
C LYS A 31 -13.54 1.52 10.05
N MET A 32 -14.63 1.38 10.76
CA MET A 32 -15.23 2.50 11.50
C MET A 32 -15.48 3.69 10.58
N GLY A 33 -15.96 3.39 9.37
CA GLY A 33 -16.32 4.44 8.42
C GLY A 33 -15.14 5.06 7.70
N LYS A 34 -13.94 4.51 7.86
CA LYS A 34 -12.77 5.07 7.21
C LYS A 34 -12.08 4.02 6.37
N ALA A 35 -11.57 4.42 5.23
CA ALA A 35 -10.87 3.51 4.35
C ALA A 35 -9.45 3.31 4.84
N VAL A 36 -9.02 2.08 4.91
CA VAL A 36 -7.66 1.74 5.28
C VAL A 36 -7.12 0.74 4.27
N VAL A 37 -5.80 0.69 4.15
CA VAL A 37 -5.13 -0.19 3.22
C VAL A 37 -4.23 -1.11 4.02
N MET A 38 -4.37 -2.41 3.77
CA MET A 38 -3.50 -3.40 4.39
C MET A 38 -2.32 -3.58 3.45
N VAL A 39 -1.12 -3.26 3.93
CA VAL A 39 0.07 -3.22 3.10
C VAL A 39 1.09 -4.22 3.62
N TYR A 40 1.60 -5.04 2.71
CA TYR A 40 2.71 -5.92 3.04
C TYR A 40 3.97 -5.07 2.91
N VAL A 41 4.66 -4.82 4.00
CA VAL A 41 5.74 -3.86 4.06
C VAL A 41 7.00 -4.44 3.44
N LEU A 42 7.52 -3.78 2.41
CA LEU A 42 8.75 -4.20 1.77
C LEU A 42 9.92 -3.39 2.25
N ASP A 43 9.69 -2.12 2.58
CA ASP A 43 10.78 -1.27 2.98
C ASP A 43 10.24 -0.16 3.88
N THR A 44 11.02 0.20 4.88
CA THR A 44 10.62 1.24 5.80
C THR A 44 11.85 1.58 6.63
N PHE A 45 11.79 2.69 7.34
CA PHE A 45 12.86 3.04 8.25
C PHE A 45 12.88 2.11 9.47
N PHE A 46 11.81 1.37 9.72
CA PHE A 46 11.73 0.50 10.89
C PHE A 46 11.87 -0.94 10.42
N GLU A 47 13.08 -1.46 10.52
CA GLU A 47 13.37 -2.77 9.94
C GLU A 47 12.48 -3.88 10.45
N ASP A 48 12.05 -3.79 11.69
CA ASP A 48 11.21 -4.86 12.23
C ASP A 48 9.80 -4.86 11.65
N GLU A 49 9.44 -3.85 10.88
CA GLU A 49 8.15 -3.86 10.21
C GLU A 49 8.22 -4.52 8.83
N ILE A 50 9.43 -4.73 8.30
CA ILE A 50 9.57 -5.31 6.98
C ILE A 50 9.09 -6.76 7.02
N GLY A 51 8.25 -7.11 6.07
CA GLY A 51 7.67 -8.44 6.00
C GLY A 51 6.40 -8.62 6.79
N THR A 52 5.89 -7.55 7.39
CA THR A 52 4.63 -7.63 8.13
C THR A 52 3.54 -6.94 7.35
N ILE A 53 2.30 -7.12 7.80
CA ILE A 53 1.15 -6.42 7.21
C ILE A 53 0.86 -5.22 8.09
N LYS A 54 0.80 -4.05 7.49
CA LYS A 54 0.55 -2.83 8.23
C LYS A 54 -0.74 -2.20 7.73
N CYS A 55 -1.53 -1.70 8.65
CA CYS A 55 -2.79 -1.04 8.32
C CYS A 55 -2.51 0.46 8.23
N VAL A 56 -2.73 1.05 7.08
CA VAL A 56 -2.38 2.44 6.81
C VAL A 56 -3.62 3.17 6.32
N PRO A 57 -3.90 4.36 6.84
CA PRO A 57 -5.02 5.13 6.33
C PRO A 57 -4.90 5.36 4.83
N TYR A 58 -6.01 5.22 4.15
CA TYR A 58 -6.06 5.31 2.69
C TYR A 58 -5.43 6.62 2.19
N HIS A 59 -5.75 7.72 2.85
CA HIS A 59 -5.33 9.02 2.36
C HIS A 59 -3.84 9.30 2.56
N LYS A 60 -3.15 8.43 3.27
CA LYS A 60 -1.72 8.64 3.51
C LYS A 60 -0.83 7.92 2.52
N LEU A 61 -1.41 7.32 1.52
CA LEU A 61 -0.65 6.55 0.55
C LEU A 61 -0.79 7.13 -0.85
N ASP A 62 0.28 7.01 -1.61
CA ASP A 62 0.25 7.33 -3.03
C ASP A 62 0.57 6.08 -3.82
N LEU A 63 0.00 5.98 -4.99
CA LEU A 63 0.25 4.86 -5.89
C LEU A 63 1.58 5.08 -6.58
N VAL A 64 2.46 4.10 -6.48
CA VAL A 64 3.75 4.15 -7.16
C VAL A 64 3.65 3.40 -8.49
N ALA A 65 3.07 2.22 -8.49
CA ALA A 65 2.91 1.43 -9.69
C ALA A 65 1.73 0.49 -9.53
N LYS A 66 1.00 0.28 -10.61
CA LYS A 66 -0.09 -0.68 -10.61
C LYS A 66 0.47 -2.09 -10.60
N GLY A 67 -0.14 -2.93 -9.83
CA GLY A 67 0.32 -4.30 -9.72
C GLY A 67 -0.41 -5.24 -10.62
N GLU A 68 -0.78 -4.82 -11.85
CA GLU A 68 -1.45 -5.68 -12.62
C GLU A 68 -0.68 -6.74 -13.13
N ARG A 69 -1.15 -7.75 -13.24
CA ARG A 69 -0.50 -8.80 -13.60
C ARG A 69 -0.58 -9.08 -14.86
N VAL A 70 0.02 -9.41 -15.25
CA VAL A 70 0.10 -9.64 -16.45
C VAL A 70 -0.40 -10.78 -16.80
N LYS A 71 -0.92 -11.05 -17.27
CA LYS A 71 -1.38 -12.02 -17.44
C LYS A 71 -1.13 -12.39 -18.58
N ASN A 72 -0.90 -12.62 -18.95
CA ASN A 72 -0.58 -12.89 -19.78
C ASN A 72 -0.05 -13.25 -20.06
N VAL A 73 -0.04 -13.35 -20.16
CA VAL A 73 0.49 -13.69 -20.39
C VAL A 73 0.60 -14.34 -20.53
#